data_2db383ccef0300f549bef1c149291287
#
_entry.id   2db383ccef0300f549bef1c149291287
#
_cell.length_a   1.000
_cell.length_b   1.000
_cell.length_c   1.000
_cell.angle_alpha   90.00
_cell.angle_beta   90.00
_cell.angle_gamma   90.00
#
_symmetry.space_group_name_H-M   'P 1'
#
loop_
_entity.id
_entity.type
_entity.pdbx_description
1 polymer ?
#
loop_
_entity_poly.entity_id
_entity_poly.type
_entity_poly.pdbx_seq_one_letter_code
_entity_poly.pdbx_strand_id
1 'polypeptide(L)'
;LFAQALNSTNVVLGYYFTSDRGARVSGVLPQPVITGEVLKGQQFNATKWDGFGSNIQKIAQAAPQAGFFNAIADDDGVVRATPLLAQYKNEYYESLALAMYRAKNDRPEVQPILSKENVGTLQKVLLAKAGQTTTLAVDDRAAVLVPFRGYGGADGGSFQYISAADVLSGRLPSNMLNGKIVLLGSTAPGLQDLRVTPVGQTYPGVETHANLLSSMLDGVSIYKPDYAMGYEVFVLLLTGLVLVFLLPGLNASRALLLHSVVLIAALALNFYLFMMHGMVLPVAAVLLLSLVTFTLNMSYGYFIESRSRRELTQLFGSYVPPQLVEEMAANPQDHTMRAESKDLTVMFCDMRGFTQLSETMEPIHLQEML
;
A
#
# COMPACT_ATOMS: atom_id res chain seq x y z
N LEU A 1 -47.92 9.86 -2.62
CA LEU A 1 -47.47 9.34 -3.92
C LEU A 1 -46.07 8.70 -3.78
N PHE A 2 -45.01 9.42 -3.38
CA PHE A 2 -43.62 8.85 -3.31
C PHE A 2 -43.52 7.68 -2.32
N ALA A 3 -44.00 7.81 -1.11
CA ALA A 3 -44.02 6.71 -0.14
C ALA A 3 -44.83 5.49 -0.62
N GLN A 4 -45.92 5.70 -1.38
CA GLN A 4 -46.70 4.62 -1.96
C GLN A 4 -45.91 3.89 -3.04
N ALA A 5 -45.16 4.60 -3.90
CA ALA A 5 -44.27 3.99 -4.88
C ALA A 5 -43.16 3.16 -4.26
N LEU A 6 -42.62 3.59 -3.10
CA LEU A 6 -41.59 2.83 -2.38
C LEU A 6 -42.08 1.49 -1.84
N ASN A 7 -43.35 1.43 -1.36
CA ASN A 7 -43.92 0.19 -0.85
C ASN A 7 -44.01 -0.97 -1.85
N SER A 8 -44.06 -0.65 -3.13
CA SER A 8 -44.14 -1.65 -4.21
C SER A 8 -42.81 -2.03 -4.84
N THR A 9 -41.70 -1.50 -4.30
CA THR A 9 -40.36 -1.65 -4.87
C THR A 9 -39.36 -2.11 -3.82
N ASN A 10 -38.35 -2.86 -4.23
CA ASN A 10 -37.26 -3.24 -3.34
C ASN A 10 -36.21 -2.09 -3.29
N VAL A 11 -36.39 -1.19 -2.35
CA VAL A 11 -35.58 0.01 -2.18
C VAL A 11 -34.80 -0.03 -0.89
N VAL A 12 -33.53 0.32 -0.93
CA VAL A 12 -32.66 0.60 0.21
C VAL A 12 -32.39 2.10 0.25
N LEU A 13 -32.78 2.76 1.33
CA LEU A 13 -32.60 4.20 1.50
C LEU A 13 -31.20 4.52 2.03
N GLY A 14 -30.65 5.64 1.58
CA GLY A 14 -29.44 6.20 2.17
C GLY A 14 -29.73 7.14 3.33
N TYR A 15 -28.82 7.18 4.29
CA TYR A 15 -28.77 8.19 5.36
C TYR A 15 -27.31 8.41 5.79
N TYR A 16 -27.05 9.44 6.61
CA TYR A 16 -25.71 9.73 7.07
C TYR A 16 -25.65 9.91 8.59
N PHE A 17 -24.50 9.59 9.15
CA PHE A 17 -24.12 9.94 10.50
C PHE A 17 -23.30 11.23 10.52
N THR A 18 -23.24 11.87 11.69
CA THR A 18 -22.45 13.08 11.90
C THR A 18 -21.79 13.07 13.28
N SER A 19 -20.61 13.67 13.37
CA SER A 19 -19.91 14.01 14.61
C SER A 19 -20.01 15.51 14.86
N ASP A 20 -21.12 16.11 14.46
CA ASP A 20 -21.37 17.51 14.65
C ASP A 20 -21.50 17.86 16.13
N ARG A 21 -20.87 18.94 16.58
CA ARG A 21 -20.77 19.42 17.97
C ARG A 21 -22.12 19.71 18.67
N GLY A 22 -23.20 19.17 18.23
CA GLY A 22 -24.52 19.36 18.82
C GLY A 22 -25.31 18.09 18.90
N ALA A 23 -24.74 16.92 18.58
CA ALA A 23 -25.44 15.63 18.50
C ALA A 23 -26.80 15.77 17.79
N ARG A 24 -26.82 16.53 16.69
CA ARG A 24 -28.05 16.83 15.96
C ARG A 24 -28.61 15.58 15.31
N VAL A 25 -29.89 15.40 15.48
CA VAL A 25 -30.61 14.27 14.91
C VAL A 25 -31.80 14.75 14.10
N SER A 26 -32.01 14.17 12.92
CA SER A 26 -33.19 14.43 12.09
C SER A 26 -33.64 13.13 11.41
N GLY A 27 -34.95 12.99 11.24
CA GLY A 27 -35.54 11.78 10.67
C GLY A 27 -35.56 10.59 11.65
N VAL A 28 -35.66 9.37 11.10
CA VAL A 28 -35.76 8.14 11.87
C VAL A 28 -34.71 7.15 11.37
N LEU A 29 -33.92 6.59 12.28
CA LEU A 29 -32.97 5.52 11.94
C LEU A 29 -33.70 4.21 11.63
N PRO A 30 -33.13 3.36 10.75
CA PRO A 30 -33.59 1.99 10.57
C PRO A 30 -33.35 1.16 11.85
N GLN A 31 -33.84 -0.06 11.88
CA GLN A 31 -33.50 -1.00 12.97
C GLN A 31 -31.98 -1.29 12.90
N PRO A 32 -31.30 -1.30 14.07
CA PRO A 32 -29.89 -1.68 14.12
C PRO A 32 -29.71 -3.14 13.70
N VAL A 33 -28.59 -3.46 13.07
CA VAL A 33 -28.28 -4.84 12.65
C VAL A 33 -27.68 -5.68 13.78
N ILE A 34 -27.09 -5.01 14.78
CA ILE A 34 -26.57 -5.64 15.99
C ILE A 34 -26.92 -4.72 17.17
N THR A 35 -27.59 -5.28 18.14
CA THR A 35 -27.94 -4.58 19.39
C THR A 35 -26.96 -4.91 20.51
N GLY A 36 -26.80 -4.02 21.47
CA GLY A 36 -25.97 -4.27 22.65
C GLY A 36 -26.38 -5.51 23.45
N GLU A 37 -27.67 -5.93 23.40
CA GLU A 37 -28.16 -7.14 24.01
C GLU A 37 -27.62 -8.42 23.38
N VAL A 38 -27.54 -8.46 22.03
CA VAL A 38 -26.98 -9.60 21.29
C VAL A 38 -25.49 -9.80 21.63
N LEU A 39 -24.77 -8.72 21.88
CA LEU A 39 -23.36 -8.75 22.25
C LEU A 39 -23.12 -9.10 23.74
N LYS A 40 -24.18 -9.29 24.56
CA LYS A 40 -24.08 -9.63 26.00
C LYS A 40 -23.13 -8.69 26.76
N GLY A 41 -23.13 -7.40 26.40
CA GLY A 41 -22.27 -6.38 27.00
C GLY A 41 -20.85 -6.31 26.43
N GLN A 42 -20.47 -7.18 25.49
CA GLN A 42 -19.24 -7.03 24.74
C GLN A 42 -19.45 -5.94 23.68
N GLN A 43 -18.57 -4.95 23.64
CA GLN A 43 -18.54 -3.95 22.57
C GLN A 43 -17.32 -4.17 21.72
N PHE A 44 -17.43 -3.91 20.42
CA PHE A 44 -16.29 -3.87 19.55
C PHE A 44 -16.08 -2.45 19.01
N ASN A 45 -14.85 -2.17 18.64
CA ASN A 45 -14.50 -0.90 18.04
C ASN A 45 -15.14 -0.79 16.66
N ALA A 46 -15.88 0.27 16.46
CA ALA A 46 -16.39 0.72 15.18
C ALA A 46 -16.37 2.24 15.18
N THR A 47 -16.47 2.84 14.02
CA THR A 47 -16.58 4.29 13.95
C THR A 47 -17.80 4.77 14.72
N LYS A 48 -17.60 5.63 15.73
CA LYS A 48 -18.63 6.18 16.60
C LYS A 48 -19.10 7.53 16.10
N TRP A 49 -20.42 7.72 16.16
CA TRP A 49 -21.08 8.94 15.76
C TRP A 49 -22.04 9.41 16.86
N ASP A 50 -22.26 10.70 16.95
CA ASP A 50 -23.12 11.32 18.00
C ASP A 50 -24.43 11.91 17.46
N GLY A 51 -24.54 12.05 16.13
CA GLY A 51 -25.72 12.53 15.43
C GLY A 51 -26.00 11.82 14.12
N PHE A 52 -27.13 12.14 13.49
CA PHE A 52 -27.51 11.61 12.19
C PHE A 52 -28.52 12.50 11.46
N GLY A 53 -28.50 12.42 10.11
CA GLY A 53 -29.57 12.87 9.25
C GLY A 53 -30.13 11.70 8.46
N SER A 54 -31.40 11.38 8.71
CA SER A 54 -32.06 10.22 8.13
C SER A 54 -33.41 10.60 7.50
N ASN A 55 -34.07 9.61 6.95
CA ASN A 55 -35.32 9.76 6.26
C ASN A 55 -36.46 10.15 7.22
N ILE A 56 -37.42 10.97 6.76
CA ILE A 56 -38.59 11.27 7.53
C ILE A 56 -39.43 10.01 7.76
N GLN A 57 -40.17 9.96 8.86
CA GLN A 57 -40.91 8.79 9.32
C GLN A 57 -41.74 8.15 8.22
N LYS A 58 -42.46 8.93 7.43
CA LYS A 58 -43.33 8.44 6.35
C LYS A 58 -42.56 7.68 5.26
N ILE A 59 -41.36 8.12 4.95
CA ILE A 59 -40.49 7.47 3.94
C ILE A 59 -39.81 6.24 4.54
N ALA A 60 -39.30 6.35 5.78
CA ALA A 60 -38.67 5.24 6.49
C ALA A 60 -39.64 4.04 6.71
N GLN A 61 -40.90 4.33 6.96
CA GLN A 61 -41.95 3.28 7.08
C GLN A 61 -42.29 2.61 5.74
N ALA A 62 -42.24 3.37 4.64
CA ALA A 62 -42.52 2.86 3.30
C ALA A 62 -41.36 2.00 2.70
N ALA A 63 -40.13 2.28 3.12
CA ALA A 63 -38.94 1.53 2.73
C ALA A 63 -38.07 1.33 3.97
N PRO A 64 -38.31 0.26 4.75
CA PRO A 64 -37.65 0.08 6.06
C PRO A 64 -36.20 -0.32 5.98
N GLN A 65 -35.70 -0.65 4.77
CA GLN A 65 -34.28 -0.95 4.55
C GLN A 65 -33.51 0.36 4.30
N ALA A 66 -32.46 0.57 5.08
CA ALA A 66 -31.62 1.73 4.88
C ALA A 66 -30.19 1.45 5.39
N GLY A 67 -29.22 2.10 4.76
CA GLY A 67 -27.83 2.02 5.16
C GLY A 67 -27.16 3.39 5.13
N PHE A 68 -26.17 3.60 5.99
CA PHE A 68 -25.42 4.85 6.00
C PHE A 68 -24.41 4.90 4.84
N PHE A 69 -24.19 6.11 4.31
CA PHE A 69 -23.27 6.31 3.18
C PHE A 69 -22.02 7.13 3.53
N ASN A 70 -21.69 7.25 4.81
CA ASN A 70 -20.50 7.94 5.22
C ASN A 70 -19.24 7.25 4.68
N ALA A 71 -18.33 8.04 4.11
CA ALA A 71 -16.98 7.63 3.80
C ALA A 71 -16.03 8.31 4.79
N ILE A 72 -14.99 7.61 5.18
CA ILE A 72 -13.92 8.13 6.04
C ILE A 72 -12.65 8.13 5.21
N ALA A 73 -12.03 9.29 5.10
CA ALA A 73 -10.72 9.42 4.49
C ALA A 73 -9.63 9.05 5.51
N ASP A 74 -8.54 8.48 5.01
CA ASP A 74 -7.31 8.32 5.77
C ASP A 74 -6.68 9.69 6.09
N ASP A 75 -5.61 9.72 6.88
CA ASP A 75 -4.93 10.95 7.31
C ASP A 75 -4.40 11.79 6.13
N ASP A 76 -4.17 11.17 4.97
CA ASP A 76 -3.77 11.83 3.73
C ASP A 76 -4.95 12.33 2.88
N GLY A 77 -6.18 12.23 3.38
CA GLY A 77 -7.39 12.65 2.71
C GLY A 77 -7.94 11.66 1.66
N VAL A 78 -7.31 10.51 1.49
CA VAL A 78 -7.71 9.51 0.49
C VAL A 78 -8.66 8.48 1.09
N VAL A 79 -9.78 8.22 0.43
CA VAL A 79 -10.74 7.18 0.82
C VAL A 79 -10.29 5.83 0.25
N ARG A 80 -9.75 4.96 1.11
CA ARG A 80 -9.35 3.59 0.76
C ARG A 80 -10.28 2.53 1.32
N ALA A 81 -10.92 2.86 2.44
CA ALA A 81 -11.82 1.96 3.14
C ALA A 81 -13.17 2.65 3.39
N THR A 82 -14.19 1.84 3.57
CA THR A 82 -15.53 2.31 3.95
C THR A 82 -15.98 1.56 5.19
N PRO A 83 -16.49 2.23 6.23
CA PRO A 83 -17.05 1.56 7.38
C PRO A 83 -18.18 0.61 6.94
N LEU A 84 -18.07 -0.64 7.29
CA LEU A 84 -19.13 -1.63 7.05
C LEU A 84 -20.21 -1.52 8.12
N LEU A 85 -19.78 -1.31 9.37
CA LEU A 85 -20.62 -1.08 10.53
C LEU A 85 -20.21 0.23 11.23
N ALA A 86 -21.19 0.95 11.73
CA ALA A 86 -21.01 2.17 12.50
C ALA A 86 -21.74 2.06 13.84
N GLN A 87 -21.17 2.63 14.89
CA GLN A 87 -21.78 2.65 16.21
C GLN A 87 -22.46 4.00 16.47
N TYR A 88 -23.75 3.95 16.82
CA TYR A 88 -24.48 5.07 17.37
C TYR A 88 -25.12 4.63 18.71
N LYS A 89 -24.76 5.33 19.78
CA LYS A 89 -25.04 4.87 21.16
C LYS A 89 -24.46 3.48 21.41
N ASN A 90 -25.29 2.51 21.79
CA ASN A 90 -24.87 1.11 22.05
C ASN A 90 -25.31 0.16 20.93
N GLU A 91 -25.66 0.67 19.77
CA GLU A 91 -26.21 -0.10 18.67
C GLU A 91 -25.35 0.08 17.42
N TYR A 92 -25.36 -0.95 16.57
CA TYR A 92 -24.56 -0.96 15.34
C TYR A 92 -25.46 -0.99 14.12
N TYR A 93 -25.11 -0.16 13.18
CA TYR A 93 -25.84 0.10 11.95
C TYR A 93 -25.00 -0.27 10.75
N GLU A 94 -25.63 -0.74 9.70
CA GLU A 94 -24.98 -1.18 8.47
C GLU A 94 -24.80 -0.06 7.45
N SER A 95 -23.72 -0.16 6.67
CA SER A 95 -23.48 0.73 5.53
C SER A 95 -24.47 0.48 4.39
N LEU A 96 -24.61 1.46 3.50
CA LEU A 96 -25.48 1.36 2.33
C LEU A 96 -25.13 0.15 1.45
N ALA A 97 -23.85 -0.11 1.23
CA ALA A 97 -23.40 -1.27 0.45
C ALA A 97 -23.79 -2.60 1.12
N LEU A 98 -23.63 -2.72 2.44
CA LEU A 98 -24.03 -3.92 3.18
C LEU A 98 -25.55 -4.10 3.18
N ALA A 99 -26.30 -3.02 3.40
CA ALA A 99 -27.76 -3.05 3.36
C ALA A 99 -28.30 -3.52 1.99
N MET A 100 -27.69 -3.02 0.90
CA MET A 100 -28.02 -3.46 -0.47
C MET A 100 -27.68 -4.92 -0.72
N TYR A 101 -26.49 -5.36 -0.29
CA TYR A 101 -26.08 -6.76 -0.39
C TYR A 101 -27.04 -7.68 0.34
N ARG A 102 -27.44 -7.32 1.57
CA ARG A 102 -28.40 -8.09 2.38
C ARG A 102 -29.80 -8.07 1.74
N ALA A 103 -30.24 -6.94 1.22
CA ALA A 103 -31.50 -6.82 0.51
C ALA A 103 -31.59 -7.75 -0.71
N LYS A 104 -30.47 -7.88 -1.45
CA LYS A 104 -30.38 -8.76 -2.61
C LYS A 104 -30.35 -10.25 -2.25
N ASN A 105 -29.80 -10.60 -1.09
CA ASN A 105 -29.55 -11.98 -0.67
C ASN A 105 -30.50 -12.45 0.45
N ASP A 106 -31.74 -11.96 0.47
CA ASP A 106 -32.82 -12.29 1.43
C ASP A 106 -32.39 -12.08 2.90
N ARG A 107 -31.66 -11.01 3.16
CA ARG A 107 -31.31 -10.48 4.48
C ARG A 107 -30.58 -11.46 5.39
N PRO A 108 -29.39 -11.95 5.02
CA PRO A 108 -28.58 -12.76 5.92
C PRO A 108 -28.34 -12.01 7.23
N GLU A 109 -28.26 -12.75 8.31
CA GLU A 109 -27.96 -12.21 9.64
C GLU A 109 -26.51 -11.73 9.70
N VAL A 110 -26.29 -10.58 10.35
CA VAL A 110 -24.96 -9.99 10.55
C VAL A 110 -24.40 -10.47 11.88
N GLN A 111 -23.38 -11.31 11.85
CA GLN A 111 -22.74 -11.88 13.01
C GLN A 111 -21.30 -11.37 13.14
N PRO A 112 -20.97 -10.61 14.20
CA PRO A 112 -19.62 -10.13 14.43
C PRO A 112 -18.74 -11.25 14.99
N ILE A 113 -17.55 -11.42 14.42
CA ILE A 113 -16.50 -12.30 14.95
C ILE A 113 -15.42 -11.43 15.57
N LEU A 114 -15.33 -11.50 16.89
CA LEU A 114 -14.34 -10.75 17.66
C LEU A 114 -12.99 -11.47 17.69
N SER A 115 -11.91 -10.70 17.76
CA SER A 115 -10.57 -11.24 17.95
C SER A 115 -10.46 -11.90 19.32
N LYS A 116 -9.80 -13.06 19.36
CA LYS A 116 -9.51 -13.75 20.63
C LYS A 116 -8.31 -13.14 21.36
N GLU A 117 -7.45 -12.45 20.63
CA GLU A 117 -6.21 -11.88 21.16
C GLU A 117 -6.38 -10.44 21.63
N ASN A 118 -7.21 -9.67 20.92
CA ASN A 118 -7.47 -8.26 21.22
C ASN A 118 -8.94 -8.06 21.60
N VAL A 119 -9.19 -7.87 22.89
CA VAL A 119 -10.55 -7.63 23.41
C VAL A 119 -11.15 -6.37 22.77
N GLY A 120 -12.37 -6.52 22.24
CA GLY A 120 -13.09 -5.41 21.60
C GLY A 120 -12.70 -5.11 20.14
N THR A 121 -11.84 -5.92 19.53
CA THR A 121 -11.51 -5.77 18.10
C THR A 121 -12.35 -6.72 17.26
N LEU A 122 -13.07 -6.16 16.29
CA LEU A 122 -13.80 -6.92 15.29
C LEU A 122 -12.82 -7.44 14.24
N GLN A 123 -12.81 -8.74 14.00
CA GLN A 123 -11.90 -9.35 13.00
C GLN A 123 -12.61 -9.62 11.68
N LYS A 124 -13.87 -10.06 11.75
CA LYS A 124 -14.65 -10.43 10.57
C LYS A 124 -16.13 -10.19 10.83
N VAL A 125 -16.87 -9.96 9.77
CA VAL A 125 -18.33 -9.98 9.78
C VAL A 125 -18.78 -11.20 8.99
N LEU A 126 -19.56 -12.08 9.62
CA LEU A 126 -20.20 -13.18 8.95
C LEU A 126 -21.62 -12.76 8.55
N LEU A 127 -21.98 -13.05 7.32
CA LEU A 127 -23.34 -12.94 6.82
C LEU A 127 -23.90 -14.35 6.69
N ALA A 128 -24.69 -14.75 7.69
CA ALA A 128 -25.19 -16.11 7.79
C ALA A 128 -26.61 -16.21 7.22
N LYS A 129 -26.82 -17.17 6.32
CA LYS A 129 -28.12 -17.58 5.80
C LYS A 129 -28.12 -19.10 5.64
N ALA A 130 -29.24 -19.77 5.83
CA ALA A 130 -29.43 -21.21 5.79
C ALA A 130 -28.46 -21.95 4.82
N GLY A 131 -27.37 -22.50 5.37
CA GLY A 131 -26.38 -23.27 4.61
C GLY A 131 -25.30 -22.46 3.83
N GLN A 132 -25.38 -21.14 3.80
CA GLN A 132 -24.37 -20.27 3.17
C GLN A 132 -23.86 -19.24 4.16
N THR A 133 -22.56 -19.06 4.19
CA THR A 133 -21.89 -18.06 5.02
C THR A 133 -20.92 -17.26 4.17
N THR A 134 -21.14 -15.96 4.08
CA THR A 134 -20.18 -15.04 3.47
C THR A 134 -19.40 -14.34 4.57
N THR A 135 -18.07 -14.34 4.44
CA THR A 135 -17.18 -13.72 5.42
C THR A 135 -16.58 -12.46 4.83
N LEU A 136 -16.72 -11.35 5.54
CA LEU A 136 -16.08 -10.07 5.20
C LEU A 136 -15.01 -9.77 6.23
N ALA A 137 -13.76 -9.64 5.79
CA ALA A 137 -12.67 -9.17 6.63
C ALA A 137 -12.81 -7.67 6.84
N VAL A 138 -12.66 -7.22 8.08
CA VAL A 138 -12.75 -5.81 8.48
C VAL A 138 -11.49 -5.43 9.26
N ASP A 139 -11.22 -4.14 9.33
CA ASP A 139 -10.18 -3.58 10.17
C ASP A 139 -10.68 -3.36 11.63
N ASP A 140 -9.82 -2.79 12.46
CA ASP A 140 -10.09 -2.47 13.86
C ASP A 140 -11.19 -1.41 14.07
N ARG A 141 -11.64 -0.74 13.01
CA ARG A 141 -12.73 0.25 12.99
C ARG A 141 -14.00 -0.27 12.32
N ALA A 142 -14.06 -1.58 12.06
CA ALA A 142 -15.12 -2.23 11.31
C ALA A 142 -15.29 -1.70 9.88
N ALA A 143 -14.18 -1.28 9.25
CA ALA A 143 -14.15 -0.83 7.87
C ALA A 143 -13.57 -1.91 6.94
N VAL A 144 -13.97 -1.86 5.68
CA VAL A 144 -13.53 -2.76 4.60
C VAL A 144 -12.78 -1.95 3.56
N LEU A 145 -11.65 -2.44 3.11
CA LEU A 145 -10.95 -1.86 1.96
C LEU A 145 -11.81 -1.99 0.70
N VAL A 146 -11.89 -0.91 -0.06
CA VAL A 146 -12.70 -0.87 -1.29
C VAL A 146 -11.85 -1.32 -2.47
N PRO A 147 -12.20 -2.43 -3.14
CA PRO A 147 -11.52 -2.85 -4.37
C PRO A 147 -12.01 -2.00 -5.54
N PHE A 148 -11.42 -0.83 -5.72
CA PHE A 148 -11.76 0.05 -6.82
C PHE A 148 -11.46 -0.60 -8.17
N ARG A 149 -12.43 -0.61 -9.07
CA ARG A 149 -12.37 -1.27 -10.39
C ARG A 149 -11.72 -0.42 -11.48
N GLY A 150 -11.39 0.82 -11.16
CA GLY A 150 -10.81 1.79 -12.10
C GLY A 150 -11.29 3.19 -11.84
N TYR A 151 -11.12 4.06 -12.83
CA TYR A 151 -11.55 5.44 -12.76
C TYR A 151 -13.06 5.54 -12.58
N GLY A 152 -13.51 6.55 -11.83
CA GLY A 152 -14.93 6.84 -11.62
C GLY A 152 -15.46 7.90 -12.59
N GLY A 153 -16.78 7.99 -12.67
CA GLY A 153 -17.50 9.01 -13.44
C GLY A 153 -18.10 8.51 -14.73
N ALA A 154 -18.87 9.39 -15.37
CA ALA A 154 -19.64 9.05 -16.57
C ALA A 154 -18.75 8.80 -17.81
N ASP A 155 -17.55 9.41 -17.84
CA ASP A 155 -16.65 9.40 -19.00
C ASP A 155 -15.66 8.24 -18.92
N GLY A 156 -16.14 7.00 -19.15
CA GLY A 156 -15.28 5.82 -19.20
C GLY A 156 -14.99 5.17 -17.83
N GLY A 157 -15.80 5.45 -16.82
CA GLY A 157 -15.72 4.81 -15.50
C GLY A 157 -16.16 3.34 -15.53
N SER A 158 -15.96 2.65 -14.40
CA SER A 158 -16.22 1.22 -14.25
C SER A 158 -17.71 0.86 -14.22
N PHE A 159 -18.58 1.84 -14.00
CA PHE A 159 -20.02 1.66 -13.92
C PHE A 159 -20.74 2.48 -14.99
N GLN A 160 -21.86 1.94 -15.47
CA GLN A 160 -22.67 2.64 -16.44
C GLN A 160 -23.47 3.77 -15.76
N TYR A 161 -23.36 4.97 -16.31
CA TYR A 161 -24.12 6.14 -15.87
C TYR A 161 -25.33 6.36 -16.75
N ILE A 162 -26.43 6.69 -16.11
CA ILE A 162 -27.70 6.99 -16.78
C ILE A 162 -28.25 8.27 -16.13
N SER A 163 -28.58 9.25 -16.93
CA SER A 163 -29.19 10.48 -16.44
C SER A 163 -30.59 10.19 -15.85
N ALA A 164 -30.85 10.67 -14.63
CA ALA A 164 -32.19 10.60 -14.05
C ALA A 164 -33.24 11.30 -14.93
N ALA A 165 -32.86 12.33 -15.68
CA ALA A 165 -33.75 13.01 -16.62
C ALA A 165 -34.16 12.09 -17.79
N ASP A 166 -33.28 11.19 -18.25
CA ASP A 166 -33.60 10.23 -19.32
C ASP A 166 -34.56 9.15 -18.82
N VAL A 167 -34.37 8.70 -17.56
CA VAL A 167 -35.30 7.78 -16.89
C VAL A 167 -36.69 8.40 -16.80
N LEU A 168 -36.79 9.61 -16.27
CA LEU A 168 -38.05 10.32 -16.05
C LEU A 168 -38.78 10.67 -17.37
N SER A 169 -38.01 10.92 -18.42
CA SER A 169 -38.57 11.23 -19.75
C SER A 169 -38.91 10.00 -20.57
N GLY A 170 -38.70 8.79 -20.05
CA GLY A 170 -38.96 7.55 -20.77
C GLY A 170 -38.06 7.32 -21.98
N ARG A 171 -36.90 7.97 -22.06
CA ARG A 171 -35.94 7.82 -23.17
C ARG A 171 -35.13 6.54 -23.16
N LEU A 172 -35.24 5.77 -22.09
CA LEU A 172 -34.53 4.50 -21.97
C LEU A 172 -35.32 3.35 -22.59
N PRO A 173 -34.63 2.35 -23.16
CA PRO A 173 -35.25 1.09 -23.49
C PRO A 173 -35.90 0.46 -22.24
N SER A 174 -37.13 -0.04 -22.37
CA SER A 174 -37.95 -0.55 -21.24
C SER A 174 -37.30 -1.70 -20.47
N ASN A 175 -36.35 -2.43 -21.09
CA ASN A 175 -35.66 -3.58 -20.49
C ASN A 175 -34.26 -3.24 -19.95
N MET A 176 -33.78 -2.02 -20.10
CA MET A 176 -32.38 -1.64 -19.78
C MET A 176 -32.03 -1.81 -18.28
N LEU A 177 -32.98 -1.56 -17.40
CA LEU A 177 -32.82 -1.64 -15.96
C LEU A 177 -33.30 -2.98 -15.37
N ASN A 178 -33.87 -3.86 -16.17
CA ASN A 178 -34.39 -5.13 -15.68
C ASN A 178 -33.28 -6.01 -15.10
N GLY A 179 -33.50 -6.50 -13.86
CA GLY A 179 -32.54 -7.34 -13.15
C GLY A 179 -31.26 -6.64 -12.70
N LYS A 180 -31.18 -5.32 -12.85
CA LYS A 180 -30.03 -4.52 -12.40
C LYS A 180 -30.23 -3.98 -10.99
N ILE A 181 -29.13 -3.82 -10.29
CA ILE A 181 -29.10 -3.01 -9.07
C ILE A 181 -28.75 -1.59 -9.52
N VAL A 182 -29.61 -0.65 -9.18
CA VAL A 182 -29.48 0.76 -9.57
C VAL A 182 -29.18 1.59 -8.33
N LEU A 183 -28.09 2.34 -8.37
CA LEU A 183 -27.75 3.33 -7.33
C LEU A 183 -28.14 4.71 -7.84
N LEU A 184 -28.91 5.44 -7.03
CA LEU A 184 -29.23 6.83 -7.28
C LEU A 184 -28.32 7.70 -6.41
N GLY A 185 -27.49 8.52 -7.02
CA GLY A 185 -26.57 9.40 -6.33
C GLY A 185 -26.39 10.73 -7.08
N SER A 186 -25.92 11.73 -6.37
CA SER A 186 -25.54 13.01 -6.93
C SER A 186 -24.09 12.99 -7.38
N THR A 187 -23.84 13.34 -8.64
CA THR A 187 -22.49 13.35 -9.22
C THR A 187 -22.14 14.71 -9.82
N ALA A 188 -23.05 15.68 -9.73
CA ALA A 188 -22.83 17.02 -10.28
C ALA A 188 -21.77 17.79 -9.48
N PRO A 189 -20.86 18.51 -10.15
CA PRO A 189 -19.94 19.44 -9.47
C PRO A 189 -20.68 20.43 -8.58
N GLY A 190 -20.17 20.67 -7.37
CA GLY A 190 -20.78 21.57 -6.39
C GLY A 190 -21.77 20.92 -5.43
N LEU A 191 -22.19 19.69 -5.64
CA LEU A 191 -23.00 18.93 -4.69
C LEU A 191 -22.17 18.13 -3.66
N GLN A 192 -20.87 18.34 -3.65
CA GLN A 192 -19.89 17.90 -2.64
C GLN A 192 -19.78 16.38 -2.40
N ASP A 193 -20.29 15.54 -3.28
CA ASP A 193 -20.12 14.08 -3.17
C ASP A 193 -18.99 13.55 -4.05
N LEU A 194 -17.88 14.31 -4.10
CA LEU A 194 -16.65 13.87 -4.75
C LEU A 194 -15.61 13.50 -3.68
N ARG A 195 -14.91 12.41 -3.90
CA ARG A 195 -13.91 11.87 -2.98
C ARG A 195 -12.56 11.74 -3.67
N VAL A 196 -11.50 11.89 -2.92
CA VAL A 196 -10.16 11.48 -3.36
C VAL A 196 -10.02 10.00 -3.06
N THR A 197 -9.65 9.22 -4.07
CA THR A 197 -9.47 7.77 -3.96
C THR A 197 -8.13 7.35 -4.57
N PRO A 198 -7.64 6.13 -4.35
CA PRO A 198 -6.39 5.67 -4.97
C PRO A 198 -6.39 5.69 -6.49
N VAL A 199 -7.56 5.71 -7.12
CA VAL A 199 -7.73 5.65 -8.58
C VAL A 199 -8.17 6.97 -9.20
N GLY A 200 -8.43 8.02 -8.41
CA GLY A 200 -8.83 9.32 -8.93
C GLY A 200 -9.06 10.38 -7.86
N GLN A 201 -8.77 11.63 -8.20
CA GLN A 201 -8.93 12.77 -7.29
C GLN A 201 -10.38 13.29 -7.21
N THR A 202 -11.20 12.99 -8.22
CA THR A 202 -12.61 13.42 -8.32
C THR A 202 -13.50 12.19 -8.53
N TYR A 203 -13.55 11.34 -7.52
CA TYR A 203 -14.30 10.09 -7.58
C TYR A 203 -15.70 10.28 -7.02
N PRO A 204 -16.79 9.92 -7.74
CA PRO A 204 -18.14 10.03 -7.21
C PRO A 204 -18.36 9.14 -5.98
N GLY A 205 -18.86 9.70 -4.88
CA GLY A 205 -19.07 8.96 -3.63
C GLY A 205 -19.99 7.76 -3.78
N VAL A 206 -21.02 7.88 -4.63
CA VAL A 206 -21.95 6.77 -4.94
C VAL A 206 -21.21 5.57 -5.54
N GLU A 207 -20.17 5.77 -6.34
CA GLU A 207 -19.38 4.68 -6.92
C GLU A 207 -18.51 3.93 -5.90
N THR A 208 -18.15 4.57 -4.79
CA THR A 208 -17.49 3.88 -3.68
C THR A 208 -18.37 2.75 -3.14
N HIS A 209 -19.67 3.02 -2.97
CA HIS A 209 -20.65 2.01 -2.57
C HIS A 209 -20.89 0.97 -3.67
N ALA A 210 -20.86 1.38 -4.93
CA ALA A 210 -21.01 0.47 -6.07
C ALA A 210 -19.83 -0.52 -6.15
N ASN A 211 -18.58 -0.04 -5.96
CA ASN A 211 -17.41 -0.90 -5.91
C ASN A 211 -17.47 -1.91 -4.76
N LEU A 212 -17.81 -1.45 -3.55
CA LEU A 212 -17.93 -2.31 -2.39
C LEU A 212 -19.05 -3.35 -2.55
N LEU A 213 -20.22 -2.94 -3.02
CA LEU A 213 -21.32 -3.86 -3.32
C LEU A 213 -20.92 -4.91 -4.37
N SER A 214 -20.31 -4.45 -5.46
CA SER A 214 -19.85 -5.33 -6.53
C SER A 214 -18.82 -6.35 -6.05
N SER A 215 -17.86 -5.93 -5.20
CA SER A 215 -16.86 -6.83 -4.64
C SER A 215 -17.48 -7.90 -3.73
N MET A 216 -18.47 -7.51 -2.91
CA MET A 216 -19.22 -8.46 -2.09
C MET A 216 -20.02 -9.47 -2.92
N LEU A 217 -20.62 -9.03 -4.02
CA LEU A 217 -21.36 -9.90 -4.93
C LEU A 217 -20.47 -10.87 -5.70
N ASP A 218 -19.26 -10.43 -6.06
CA ASP A 218 -18.26 -11.26 -6.76
C ASP A 218 -17.44 -12.14 -5.80
N GLY A 219 -17.61 -11.97 -4.48
CA GLY A 219 -16.80 -12.68 -3.48
C GLY A 219 -15.34 -12.22 -3.43
N VAL A 220 -15.03 -11.04 -3.99
CA VAL A 220 -13.68 -10.46 -3.96
C VAL A 220 -13.52 -9.64 -2.68
N SER A 221 -12.55 -10.00 -1.86
CA SER A 221 -12.21 -9.27 -0.65
C SER A 221 -10.72 -8.94 -0.64
N ILE A 222 -10.40 -7.68 -0.41
CA ILE A 222 -9.03 -7.26 -0.11
C ILE A 222 -8.98 -6.80 1.35
N TYR A 223 -7.91 -7.16 2.04
CA TYR A 223 -7.77 -6.83 3.45
C TYR A 223 -6.31 -6.71 3.87
N LYS A 224 -6.09 -5.97 4.93
CA LYS A 224 -4.78 -5.91 5.62
C LYS A 224 -4.83 -6.88 6.79
N PRO A 225 -4.01 -7.94 6.81
CA PRO A 225 -4.00 -8.88 7.92
C PRO A 225 -3.50 -8.23 9.22
N ASP A 226 -3.96 -8.70 10.37
CA ASP A 226 -3.55 -8.19 11.70
C ASP A 226 -2.03 -8.32 11.91
N TYR A 227 -1.43 -9.37 11.34
CA TYR A 227 0.01 -9.61 11.40
C TYR A 227 0.84 -8.84 10.36
N ALA A 228 0.25 -7.90 9.61
CA ALA A 228 0.95 -7.15 8.56
C ALA A 228 2.19 -6.41 9.07
N MET A 229 2.15 -5.87 10.29
CA MET A 229 3.32 -5.24 10.93
C MET A 229 4.41 -6.27 11.26
N GLY A 230 4.05 -7.42 11.79
CA GLY A 230 4.99 -8.52 12.05
C GLY A 230 5.63 -9.07 10.78
N TYR A 231 4.83 -9.19 9.71
CA TYR A 231 5.33 -9.54 8.37
C TYR A 231 6.34 -8.52 7.87
N GLU A 232 6.05 -7.22 7.97
CA GLU A 232 6.95 -6.15 7.55
C GLU A 232 8.30 -6.22 8.27
N VAL A 233 8.28 -6.33 9.60
CA VAL A 233 9.49 -6.47 10.41
C VAL A 233 10.28 -7.73 10.03
N PHE A 234 9.61 -8.86 9.84
CA PHE A 234 10.26 -10.10 9.44
C PHE A 234 10.94 -9.98 8.08
N VAL A 235 10.25 -9.44 7.08
CA VAL A 235 10.81 -9.27 5.72
C VAL A 235 11.94 -8.23 5.72
N LEU A 236 11.83 -7.16 6.51
CA LEU A 236 12.91 -6.17 6.70
C LEU A 236 14.17 -6.83 7.28
N LEU A 237 14.02 -7.60 8.35
CA LEU A 237 15.15 -8.30 8.97
C LEU A 237 15.77 -9.31 8.01
N LEU A 238 14.95 -10.13 7.36
CA LEU A 238 15.45 -11.13 6.41
C LEU A 238 16.20 -10.48 5.25
N THR A 239 15.60 -9.47 4.63
CA THR A 239 16.21 -8.72 3.52
C THR A 239 17.49 -8.01 3.98
N GLY A 240 17.47 -7.36 5.13
CA GLY A 240 18.63 -6.69 5.71
C GLY A 240 19.78 -7.66 5.97
N LEU A 241 19.52 -8.81 6.60
CA LEU A 241 20.52 -9.85 6.85
C LEU A 241 21.12 -10.37 5.53
N VAL A 242 20.28 -10.72 4.55
CA VAL A 242 20.75 -11.21 3.25
C VAL A 242 21.68 -10.19 2.59
N LEU A 243 21.28 -8.92 2.56
CA LEU A 243 22.08 -7.87 1.90
C LEU A 243 23.36 -7.56 2.70
N VAL A 244 23.29 -7.41 4.01
CA VAL A 244 24.46 -7.07 4.84
C VAL A 244 25.54 -8.15 4.81
N PHE A 245 25.15 -9.44 4.81
CA PHE A 245 26.14 -10.52 4.80
C PHE A 245 26.64 -10.90 3.40
N LEU A 246 25.83 -10.75 2.36
CA LEU A 246 26.21 -11.20 1.02
C LEU A 246 26.82 -10.09 0.15
N LEU A 247 26.39 -8.84 0.28
CA LEU A 247 26.89 -7.75 -0.59
C LEU A 247 28.38 -7.47 -0.45
N PRO A 248 29.00 -7.40 0.76
CA PRO A 248 30.39 -6.96 0.92
C PRO A 248 31.43 -7.87 0.21
N GLY A 249 31.09 -9.13 -0.02
CA GLY A 249 31.98 -10.09 -0.71
C GLY A 249 31.86 -10.10 -2.23
N LEU A 250 30.97 -9.28 -2.81
CA LEU A 250 30.65 -9.31 -4.22
C LEU A 250 31.28 -8.13 -4.97
N ASN A 251 31.72 -8.38 -6.20
CA ASN A 251 32.04 -7.31 -7.14
C ASN A 251 30.74 -6.60 -7.62
N ALA A 252 30.87 -5.39 -8.15
CA ALA A 252 29.74 -4.50 -8.47
C ALA A 252 28.64 -5.17 -9.31
N SER A 253 29.00 -5.95 -10.34
CA SER A 253 28.02 -6.62 -11.19
C SER A 253 27.24 -7.72 -10.47
N ARG A 254 27.90 -8.52 -9.62
CA ARG A 254 27.24 -9.56 -8.81
C ARG A 254 26.39 -8.95 -7.70
N ALA A 255 26.86 -7.86 -7.09
CA ALA A 255 26.10 -7.12 -6.09
C ALA A 255 24.80 -6.53 -6.67
N LEU A 256 24.88 -5.95 -7.89
CA LEU A 256 23.70 -5.46 -8.61
C LEU A 256 22.73 -6.61 -8.94
N LEU A 257 23.26 -7.75 -9.38
CA LEU A 257 22.43 -8.93 -9.67
C LEU A 257 21.72 -9.42 -8.41
N LEU A 258 22.44 -9.60 -7.30
CA LEU A 258 21.84 -10.01 -6.01
C LEU A 258 20.76 -9.04 -5.55
N HIS A 259 21.05 -7.74 -5.57
CA HIS A 259 20.09 -6.70 -5.20
C HIS A 259 18.82 -6.78 -6.06
N SER A 260 18.97 -6.89 -7.38
CA SER A 260 17.84 -7.02 -8.31
C SER A 260 17.00 -8.26 -8.03
N VAL A 261 17.64 -9.42 -7.76
CA VAL A 261 16.94 -10.66 -7.42
C VAL A 261 16.14 -10.52 -6.12
N VAL A 262 16.73 -9.93 -5.07
CA VAL A 262 16.04 -9.70 -3.78
C VAL A 262 14.85 -8.77 -3.97
N LEU A 263 15.01 -7.67 -4.73
CA LEU A 263 13.95 -6.73 -5.05
C LEU A 263 12.80 -7.39 -5.80
N ILE A 264 13.12 -8.11 -6.88
CA ILE A 264 12.11 -8.82 -7.68
C ILE A 264 11.40 -9.88 -6.85
N ALA A 265 12.11 -10.62 -6.00
CA ALA A 265 11.53 -11.63 -5.13
C ALA A 265 10.55 -11.01 -4.11
N ALA A 266 10.92 -9.89 -3.48
CA ALA A 266 10.06 -9.18 -2.54
C ALA A 266 8.78 -8.65 -3.22
N LEU A 267 8.93 -8.04 -4.40
CA LEU A 267 7.78 -7.55 -5.18
C LEU A 267 6.90 -8.70 -5.69
N ALA A 268 7.50 -9.75 -6.21
CA ALA A 268 6.76 -10.92 -6.70
C ALA A 268 5.99 -11.64 -5.58
N LEU A 269 6.59 -11.78 -4.40
CA LEU A 269 5.91 -12.35 -3.24
C LEU A 269 4.71 -11.48 -2.82
N ASN A 270 4.91 -10.16 -2.72
CA ASN A 270 3.83 -9.23 -2.37
C ASN A 270 2.71 -9.27 -3.40
N PHE A 271 3.05 -9.23 -4.69
CA PHE A 271 2.09 -9.34 -5.79
C PHE A 271 1.34 -10.67 -5.77
N TYR A 272 2.03 -11.79 -5.53
CA TYR A 272 1.42 -13.11 -5.41
C TYR A 272 0.39 -13.16 -4.27
N LEU A 273 0.77 -12.68 -3.07
CA LEU A 273 -0.11 -12.66 -1.91
C LEU A 273 -1.34 -11.76 -2.14
N PHE A 274 -1.15 -10.62 -2.82
CA PHE A 274 -2.25 -9.76 -3.21
C PHE A 274 -3.20 -10.42 -4.20
N MET A 275 -2.69 -11.01 -5.28
CA MET A 275 -3.52 -11.60 -6.34
C MET A 275 -4.25 -12.87 -5.91
N MET A 276 -3.58 -13.73 -5.12
CA MET A 276 -4.14 -15.02 -4.73
C MET A 276 -4.96 -14.98 -3.44
N HIS A 277 -4.65 -14.06 -2.54
CA HIS A 277 -5.27 -14.01 -1.21
C HIS A 277 -5.92 -12.67 -0.88
N GLY A 278 -5.81 -11.65 -1.74
CA GLY A 278 -6.33 -10.31 -1.47
C GLY A 278 -5.61 -9.58 -0.33
N MET A 279 -4.41 -10.03 0.05
CA MET A 279 -3.66 -9.47 1.17
C MET A 279 -2.93 -8.19 0.76
N VAL A 280 -3.20 -7.09 1.44
CA VAL A 280 -2.47 -5.82 1.28
C VAL A 280 -1.38 -5.77 2.34
N LEU A 281 -0.13 -5.98 1.91
CA LEU A 281 1.04 -6.03 2.79
C LEU A 281 1.99 -4.87 2.50
N PRO A 282 2.60 -4.25 3.53
CA PRO A 282 3.55 -3.16 3.34
C PRO A 282 4.84 -3.69 2.68
N VAL A 283 5.33 -2.98 1.68
CA VAL A 283 6.58 -3.31 0.96
C VAL A 283 7.53 -2.11 0.85
N ALA A 284 7.03 -0.90 1.07
CA ALA A 284 7.79 0.32 0.85
C ALA A 284 9.07 0.41 1.70
N ALA A 285 9.00 0.03 2.97
CA ALA A 285 10.15 0.04 3.87
C ALA A 285 11.23 -0.96 3.44
N VAL A 286 10.83 -2.13 2.92
CA VAL A 286 11.76 -3.15 2.38
C VAL A 286 12.49 -2.63 1.15
N LEU A 287 11.78 -1.96 0.23
CA LEU A 287 12.37 -1.34 -0.96
C LEU A 287 13.36 -0.24 -0.57
N LEU A 288 12.99 0.62 0.36
CA LEU A 288 13.86 1.69 0.85
C LEU A 288 15.11 1.13 1.55
N LEU A 289 14.96 0.15 2.44
CA LEU A 289 16.07 -0.50 3.11
C LEU A 289 17.05 -1.11 2.10
N SER A 290 16.52 -1.86 1.12
CA SER A 290 17.35 -2.51 0.11
C SER A 290 18.11 -1.48 -0.75
N LEU A 291 17.47 -0.39 -1.15
CA LEU A 291 18.09 0.70 -1.90
C LEU A 291 19.21 1.39 -1.10
N VAL A 292 18.93 1.74 0.15
CA VAL A 292 19.90 2.39 1.04
C VAL A 292 21.10 1.48 1.29
N THR A 293 20.84 0.21 1.63
CA THR A 293 21.91 -0.76 1.90
C THR A 293 22.79 -1.00 0.67
N PHE A 294 22.18 -1.13 -0.51
CA PHE A 294 22.91 -1.28 -1.77
C PHE A 294 23.76 -0.04 -2.08
N THR A 295 23.19 1.16 -1.95
CA THR A 295 23.89 2.42 -2.21
C THR A 295 25.08 2.62 -1.27
N LEU A 296 24.91 2.34 0.03
CA LEU A 296 25.98 2.43 1.01
C LEU A 296 27.10 1.42 0.72
N ASN A 297 26.75 0.19 0.37
CA ASN A 297 27.72 -0.85 0.03
C ASN A 297 28.54 -0.47 -1.21
N MET A 298 27.87 0.01 -2.28
CA MET A 298 28.55 0.46 -3.50
C MET A 298 29.46 1.67 -3.24
N SER A 299 28.98 2.64 -2.46
CA SER A 299 29.78 3.81 -2.10
C SER A 299 31.01 3.41 -1.30
N TYR A 300 30.85 2.56 -0.30
CA TYR A 300 31.95 2.06 0.52
C TYR A 300 32.98 1.31 -0.32
N GLY A 301 32.53 0.38 -1.18
CA GLY A 301 33.41 -0.36 -2.10
C GLY A 301 34.21 0.57 -3.03
N TYR A 302 33.54 1.56 -3.60
CA TYR A 302 34.18 2.54 -4.48
C TYR A 302 35.26 3.37 -3.75
N PHE A 303 34.94 3.88 -2.56
CA PHE A 303 35.90 4.68 -1.77
C PHE A 303 37.12 3.87 -1.33
N ILE A 304 36.95 2.65 -0.88
CA ILE A 304 38.04 1.77 -0.46
C ILE A 304 38.92 1.38 -1.64
N GLU A 305 38.33 0.96 -2.74
CA GLU A 305 39.06 0.57 -3.94
C GLU A 305 39.86 1.76 -4.51
N SER A 306 39.25 2.95 -4.56
CA SER A 306 39.94 4.15 -5.01
C SER A 306 41.11 4.54 -4.12
N ARG A 307 40.96 4.37 -2.80
CA ARG A 307 42.03 4.67 -1.82
C ARG A 307 43.18 3.69 -1.95
N SER A 308 42.89 2.41 -2.01
CA SER A 308 43.90 1.35 -2.16
C SER A 308 44.70 1.50 -3.45
N ARG A 309 44.05 1.84 -4.56
CA ARG A 309 44.76 2.13 -5.85
C ARG A 309 45.69 3.32 -5.73
N ARG A 310 45.29 4.42 -5.07
CA ARG A 310 46.12 5.61 -4.87
C ARG A 310 47.32 5.31 -3.99
N GLU A 311 47.14 4.57 -2.89
CA GLU A 311 48.24 4.17 -2.00
C GLU A 311 49.26 3.29 -2.71
N LEU A 312 48.83 2.32 -3.53
CA LEU A 312 49.71 1.51 -4.37
C LEU A 312 50.46 2.35 -5.37
N THR A 313 49.77 3.26 -6.08
CA THR A 313 50.40 4.14 -7.06
C THR A 313 51.45 5.06 -6.40
N GLN A 314 51.22 5.55 -5.19
CA GLN A 314 52.20 6.35 -4.46
C GLN A 314 53.42 5.55 -4.00
N LEU A 315 53.22 4.33 -3.49
CA LEU A 315 54.32 3.47 -3.08
C LEU A 315 55.23 3.04 -4.22
N PHE A 316 54.65 2.73 -5.38
CA PHE A 316 55.42 2.33 -6.58
C PHE A 316 55.91 3.52 -7.39
N GLY A 317 55.28 4.68 -7.31
CA GLY A 317 55.62 5.88 -8.05
C GLY A 317 57.02 6.44 -7.76
N SER A 318 57.63 6.06 -6.64
CA SER A 318 58.99 6.40 -6.29
C SER A 318 60.05 5.52 -7.02
N TYR A 319 59.66 4.35 -7.47
CA TYR A 319 60.55 3.36 -8.09
C TYR A 319 60.29 3.12 -9.58
N VAL A 320 59.10 3.47 -10.05
CA VAL A 320 58.63 3.21 -11.41
C VAL A 320 57.99 4.49 -11.96
N PRO A 321 58.29 4.89 -13.23
CA PRO A 321 57.64 6.05 -13.83
C PRO A 321 56.10 5.96 -13.75
N PRO A 322 55.41 7.06 -13.36
CA PRO A 322 53.95 7.06 -13.19
C PRO A 322 53.17 6.52 -14.39
N GLN A 323 53.64 6.79 -15.59
CA GLN A 323 53.01 6.31 -16.83
C GLN A 323 53.00 4.77 -16.93
N LEU A 324 54.07 4.12 -16.46
CA LEU A 324 54.18 2.66 -16.49
C LEU A 324 53.26 2.04 -15.39
N VAL A 325 53.14 2.70 -14.24
CA VAL A 325 52.22 2.26 -13.16
C VAL A 325 50.76 2.38 -13.62
N GLU A 326 50.40 3.44 -14.34
CA GLU A 326 49.06 3.61 -14.91
C GLU A 326 48.78 2.55 -16.00
N GLU A 327 49.74 2.24 -16.84
CA GLU A 327 49.62 1.22 -17.91
C GLU A 327 49.48 -0.19 -17.28
N MET A 328 50.26 -0.50 -16.23
CA MET A 328 50.15 -1.75 -15.47
C MET A 328 48.80 -1.87 -14.71
N ALA A 329 48.29 -0.76 -14.21
CA ALA A 329 47.01 -0.72 -13.54
C ALA A 329 45.80 -0.86 -14.51
N ALA A 330 45.96 -0.36 -15.74
CA ALA A 330 44.97 -0.46 -16.80
C ALA A 330 44.88 -1.89 -17.38
N ASN A 331 46.04 -2.54 -17.54
CA ASN A 331 46.17 -3.87 -18.16
C ASN A 331 47.01 -4.84 -17.32
N PRO A 332 46.48 -5.30 -16.16
CA PRO A 332 47.26 -6.18 -15.24
C PRO A 332 47.70 -7.51 -15.86
N GLN A 333 47.01 -7.96 -16.92
CA GLN A 333 47.30 -9.23 -17.58
C GLN A 333 48.44 -9.16 -18.61
N ASP A 334 48.71 -7.97 -19.13
CA ASP A 334 49.73 -7.78 -20.15
C ASP A 334 51.13 -7.59 -19.52
N HIS A 335 51.20 -7.25 -18.25
CA HIS A 335 52.45 -7.07 -17.50
C HIS A 335 52.78 -8.27 -16.63
N THR A 336 52.90 -9.45 -17.22
CA THR A 336 53.44 -10.62 -16.53
C THR A 336 54.96 -10.48 -16.37
N MET A 337 55.51 -10.95 -15.23
CA MET A 337 56.97 -11.01 -15.00
C MET A 337 57.69 -11.97 -15.99
N ARG A 338 57.27 -12.05 -17.23
CA ARG A 338 57.97 -12.80 -18.29
C ARG A 338 59.13 -11.99 -18.75
N ALA A 339 60.30 -12.64 -18.82
CA ALA A 339 61.49 -12.04 -19.39
C ALA A 339 61.25 -11.74 -20.89
N GLU A 340 61.35 -10.49 -21.27
CA GLU A 340 61.30 -10.06 -22.64
C GLU A 340 62.70 -9.58 -23.08
N SER A 341 63.09 -9.92 -24.28
CA SER A 341 64.30 -9.41 -24.89
C SER A 341 63.98 -8.10 -25.62
N LYS A 342 64.52 -6.98 -25.14
CA LYS A 342 64.33 -5.65 -25.76
C LYS A 342 65.70 -4.99 -25.99
N ASP A 343 65.86 -4.26 -27.09
CA ASP A 343 66.98 -3.42 -27.28
C ASP A 343 66.89 -2.15 -26.44
N LEU A 344 67.73 -2.08 -25.42
CA LEU A 344 67.71 -0.99 -24.43
C LEU A 344 69.04 -0.27 -24.39
N THR A 345 69.01 1.06 -24.29
CA THR A 345 70.19 1.85 -23.90
C THR A 345 70.25 1.92 -22.37
N VAL A 346 71.26 1.34 -21.75
CA VAL A 346 71.43 1.36 -20.29
C VAL A 346 72.38 2.43 -19.86
N MET A 347 71.96 3.33 -18.99
CA MET A 347 72.81 4.35 -18.41
C MET A 347 73.06 4.03 -16.94
N PHE A 348 74.34 3.98 -16.56
CA PHE A 348 74.71 3.90 -15.15
C PHE A 348 75.10 5.30 -14.68
N CYS A 349 74.43 5.75 -13.60
CA CYS A 349 74.73 7.02 -12.96
C CYS A 349 74.97 6.73 -11.49
N ASP A 350 76.13 7.23 -10.96
CA ASP A 350 76.51 7.07 -9.58
C ASP A 350 76.95 8.40 -8.99
N MET A 351 76.74 8.56 -7.72
CA MET A 351 77.03 9.78 -6.99
C MET A 351 78.45 9.69 -6.40
N ARG A 352 79.35 10.54 -6.86
CA ARG A 352 80.72 10.56 -6.38
C ARG A 352 80.80 10.93 -4.89
N GLY A 353 81.38 10.07 -4.08
CA GLY A 353 81.54 10.30 -2.64
C GLY A 353 80.31 9.97 -1.77
N PHE A 354 79.34 9.23 -2.33
CA PHE A 354 78.10 8.85 -1.63
C PHE A 354 78.34 8.12 -0.30
N THR A 355 79.35 7.24 -0.25
CA THR A 355 79.69 6.49 0.96
C THR A 355 80.15 7.42 2.09
N GLN A 356 80.96 8.42 1.80
CA GLN A 356 81.39 9.42 2.78
C GLN A 356 80.22 10.32 3.24
N LEU A 357 79.34 10.66 2.33
CA LEU A 357 78.20 11.49 2.59
C LEU A 357 77.17 10.75 3.48
N SER A 358 76.91 9.49 3.17
CA SER A 358 75.97 8.65 3.91
C SER A 358 76.40 8.29 5.32
N GLU A 359 77.73 8.24 5.58
CA GLU A 359 78.30 8.04 6.92
C GLU A 359 78.20 9.27 7.83
N THR A 360 78.09 10.46 7.26
CA THR A 360 78.05 11.72 8.02
C THR A 360 76.68 12.37 8.14
N MET A 361 75.66 11.88 7.38
CA MET A 361 74.29 12.40 7.40
C MET A 361 73.36 11.55 8.26
N GLU A 362 72.38 12.20 8.88
CA GLU A 362 71.27 11.49 9.48
C GLU A 362 70.41 10.81 8.41
N PRO A 363 69.89 9.60 8.70
CA PRO A 363 69.13 8.80 7.72
C PRO A 363 67.96 9.55 7.09
N ILE A 364 67.33 10.48 7.76
CA ILE A 364 66.19 11.26 7.30
C ILE A 364 66.60 12.26 6.21
N HIS A 365 67.76 12.95 6.37
CA HIS A 365 68.29 13.87 5.38
C HIS A 365 68.89 13.14 4.17
N LEU A 366 69.40 11.93 4.35
CA LEU A 366 69.85 11.10 3.27
C LEU A 366 68.67 10.66 2.39
N GLN A 367 67.52 10.34 2.98
CA GLN A 367 66.31 9.99 2.25
C GLN A 367 65.72 11.18 1.48
N GLU A 368 65.79 12.40 1.99
CA GLU A 368 65.32 13.62 1.31
C GLU A 368 66.22 14.00 0.09
N MET A 369 67.49 13.58 0.14
CA MET A 369 68.45 13.87 -0.95
C MET A 369 68.38 12.84 -2.07
N LEU A 370 67.95 11.62 -1.82
CA LEU A 370 67.77 10.54 -2.79
C LEU A 370 66.44 10.62 -3.49
#